data_fe3c74299b73c34255541419b463e58d
#
_entry.id   fe3c74299b73c34255541419b463e58d
#
_cell.length_a   1.000
_cell.length_b   1.000
_cell.length_c   1.000
_cell.angle_alpha   90.00
_cell.angle_beta   90.00
_cell.angle_gamma   90.00
#
_symmetry.space_group_name_H-M   'P 1'
#
loop_
_entity.id
_entity.type
_entity.pdbx_description
1 polymer ?
#
loop_
_entity_poly.entity_id
_entity_poly.type
_entity_poly.pdbx_seq_one_letter_code
_entity_poly.pdbx_strand_id
1 'polypeptide(L)'
;MNFDWQSFFSSYRTRVSIRSEEDLLYQVGYSVSGKSITNAQFCAIISDLEIGLRFQSDDNVLDLCCGNGLLSHRIGSTVNSVLGIDFSEAYIENAKHYRSLENVKYVSQNVLQIGELLRDANCRWSKVVMYSALAYFTPADLQEMLTLLMPHLSPGASMFIGGIPDSDRKWSFYNTWLRRVGFVWNVKVCGRESGIGRWWTRAGIEEICSRNMLTCSFYSENPILHTFHYRFDALIEFND
;
A
#
# COMPACT_ATOMS: atom_id res chain seq x y z
N MET A 1 -22.69 6.21 6.03
CA MET A 1 -22.54 4.95 5.25
C MET A 1 -21.09 4.87 4.84
N ASN A 2 -20.36 3.88 5.34
CA ASN A 2 -18.97 3.68 4.92
C ASN A 2 -18.96 3.24 3.45
N PHE A 3 -18.06 3.78 2.66
CA PHE A 3 -17.89 3.37 1.26
C PHE A 3 -17.32 1.95 1.24
N ASP A 4 -17.90 1.09 0.45
CA ASP A 4 -17.44 -0.30 0.28
C ASP A 4 -16.25 -0.33 -0.71
N TRP A 5 -15.05 -0.12 -0.18
CA TRP A 5 -13.80 -0.15 -0.94
C TRP A 5 -13.53 -1.52 -1.54
N GLN A 6 -13.95 -2.59 -0.86
CA GLN A 6 -13.75 -3.95 -1.33
C GLN A 6 -14.56 -4.20 -2.61
N SER A 7 -15.85 -3.86 -2.60
CA SER A 7 -16.69 -3.94 -3.80
C SER A 7 -16.19 -3.03 -4.93
N PHE A 8 -15.72 -1.81 -4.59
CA PHE A 8 -15.16 -0.89 -5.56
C PHE A 8 -13.94 -1.49 -6.28
N PHE A 9 -12.93 -1.96 -5.54
CA PHE A 9 -11.70 -2.50 -6.14
C PHE A 9 -11.88 -3.86 -6.80
N SER A 10 -12.86 -4.66 -6.39
CA SER A 10 -13.21 -5.91 -7.10
C SER A 10 -13.64 -5.68 -8.55
N SER A 11 -14.11 -4.46 -8.88
CA SER A 11 -14.51 -4.08 -10.23
C SER A 11 -13.64 -2.98 -10.86
N TYR A 12 -12.81 -2.30 -10.03
CA TYR A 12 -12.04 -1.15 -10.47
C TYR A 12 -10.97 -1.56 -11.48
N ARG A 13 -11.11 -1.05 -12.70
CA ARG A 13 -10.17 -1.28 -13.80
C ARG A 13 -9.79 -2.77 -14.05
N THR A 14 -10.54 -3.73 -13.51
CA THR A 14 -10.26 -5.17 -13.70
C THR A 14 -10.46 -5.60 -15.16
N ARG A 15 -11.22 -4.83 -15.93
CA ARG A 15 -11.48 -5.07 -17.36
C ARG A 15 -10.51 -4.34 -18.30
N VAL A 16 -9.46 -3.72 -17.76
CA VAL A 16 -8.40 -3.12 -18.59
C VAL A 16 -7.71 -4.23 -19.39
N SER A 17 -7.68 -4.06 -20.70
CA SER A 17 -6.93 -4.98 -21.57
C SER A 17 -5.44 -4.71 -21.38
N ILE A 18 -4.72 -5.67 -20.85
CA ILE A 18 -3.27 -5.57 -20.60
C ILE A 18 -2.50 -5.89 -21.88
N ARG A 19 -1.82 -4.89 -22.44
CA ARG A 19 -0.98 -4.98 -23.63
C ARG A 19 0.44 -4.48 -23.39
N SER A 20 0.63 -3.71 -22.30
CA SER A 20 1.90 -3.07 -21.97
C SER A 20 2.08 -2.95 -20.47
N GLU A 21 3.28 -2.57 -20.05
CA GLU A 21 3.60 -2.19 -18.66
C GLU A 21 2.75 -1.00 -18.17
N GLU A 22 2.48 -0.06 -19.06
CA GLU A 22 1.66 1.12 -18.77
C GLU A 22 0.21 0.74 -18.44
N ASP A 23 -0.33 -0.30 -19.08
CA ASP A 23 -1.68 -0.81 -18.76
C ASP A 23 -1.71 -1.41 -17.35
N LEU A 24 -0.64 -2.11 -16.94
CA LEU A 24 -0.52 -2.67 -15.60
C LEU A 24 -0.41 -1.56 -14.54
N LEU A 25 0.38 -0.52 -14.78
CA LEU A 25 0.45 0.67 -13.92
C LEU A 25 -0.92 1.35 -13.82
N TYR A 26 -1.59 1.53 -14.96
CA TYR A 26 -2.91 2.14 -15.02
C TYR A 26 -3.97 1.33 -14.27
N GLN A 27 -3.92 0.01 -14.36
CA GLN A 27 -4.86 -0.90 -13.74
C GLN A 27 -4.93 -0.72 -12.22
N VAL A 28 -3.81 -0.63 -11.54
CA VAL A 28 -3.73 -0.47 -10.07
C VAL A 28 -3.78 0.98 -9.61
N GLY A 29 -4.10 1.91 -10.51
CA GLY A 29 -4.30 3.31 -10.14
C GLY A 29 -3.03 4.16 -10.12
N TYR A 30 -1.89 3.64 -10.57
CA TYR A 30 -0.69 4.46 -10.79
C TYR A 30 -0.88 5.33 -12.04
N SER A 31 -1.73 6.33 -11.90
CA SER A 31 -2.14 7.17 -13.03
C SER A 31 -2.44 8.61 -12.62
N VAL A 32 -2.17 9.53 -13.53
CA VAL A 32 -2.43 10.97 -13.41
C VAL A 32 -3.22 11.42 -14.64
N SER A 33 -4.33 12.09 -14.44
CA SER A 33 -5.15 12.63 -15.53
C SER A 33 -5.48 11.59 -16.63
N GLY A 34 -5.73 10.34 -16.22
CA GLY A 34 -6.09 9.24 -17.12
C GLY A 34 -4.93 8.57 -17.86
N LYS A 35 -3.68 8.94 -17.55
CA LYS A 35 -2.46 8.31 -18.08
C LYS A 35 -1.70 7.63 -16.96
N SER A 36 -1.03 6.51 -17.24
CA SER A 36 -0.10 5.86 -16.30
C SER A 36 1.02 6.81 -15.89
N ILE A 37 1.57 6.60 -14.70
CA ILE A 37 2.81 7.28 -14.28
C ILE A 37 3.97 6.84 -15.19
N THR A 38 5.01 7.66 -15.24
CA THR A 38 6.22 7.34 -16.02
C THR A 38 7.06 6.26 -15.34
N ASN A 39 7.92 5.59 -16.11
CA ASN A 39 8.89 4.66 -15.56
C ASN A 39 9.81 5.31 -14.51
N ALA A 40 10.22 6.57 -14.71
CA ALA A 40 11.00 7.32 -13.72
C ALA A 40 10.27 7.50 -12.39
N GLN A 41 8.96 7.76 -12.43
CA GLN A 41 8.14 7.85 -11.21
C GLN A 41 7.97 6.47 -10.55
N PHE A 42 7.80 5.40 -11.33
CA PHE A 42 7.74 4.06 -10.77
C PHE A 42 9.08 3.64 -10.13
N CYS A 43 10.21 3.93 -10.79
CA CYS A 43 11.53 3.70 -10.21
C CYS A 43 11.76 4.50 -8.92
N ALA A 44 11.20 5.71 -8.80
CA ALA A 44 11.27 6.49 -7.57
C ALA A 44 10.53 5.80 -6.41
N ILE A 45 9.36 5.21 -6.67
CA ILE A 45 8.63 4.42 -5.67
C ILE A 45 9.49 3.24 -5.18
N ILE A 46 10.13 2.52 -6.11
CA ILE A 46 11.03 1.41 -5.76
C ILE A 46 12.21 1.91 -4.92
N SER A 47 12.81 3.03 -5.30
CA SER A 47 13.94 3.61 -4.57
C SER A 47 13.55 4.02 -3.14
N ASP A 48 12.37 4.60 -2.94
CA ASP A 48 11.89 4.97 -1.61
C ASP A 48 11.69 3.70 -0.72
N LEU A 49 11.17 2.61 -1.30
CA LEU A 49 11.06 1.31 -0.62
C LEU A 49 12.43 0.72 -0.27
N GLU A 50 13.38 0.72 -1.23
CA GLU A 50 14.75 0.21 -1.05
C GLU A 50 15.51 0.99 0.05
N ILE A 51 15.38 2.31 0.07
CA ILE A 51 15.99 3.17 1.10
C ILE A 51 15.37 2.90 2.47
N GLY A 52 14.04 2.80 2.55
CA GLY A 52 13.33 2.58 3.81
C GLY A 52 13.58 1.20 4.40
N LEU A 53 13.40 0.14 3.61
CA LEU A 53 13.46 -1.25 4.07
C LEU A 53 14.85 -1.87 4.00
N ARG A 54 15.77 -1.35 3.17
CA ARG A 54 17.13 -1.85 2.99
C ARG A 54 17.17 -3.35 2.74
N PHE A 55 16.43 -3.79 1.74
CA PHE A 55 16.28 -5.20 1.39
C PHE A 55 17.62 -5.94 1.31
N GLN A 56 17.64 -7.17 1.87
CA GLN A 56 18.73 -8.10 1.81
C GLN A 56 18.33 -9.35 1.03
N SER A 57 19.30 -10.08 0.50
CA SER A 57 19.06 -11.28 -0.32
C SER A 57 18.41 -12.44 0.44
N ASP A 58 18.44 -12.44 1.76
CA ASP A 58 17.82 -13.43 2.64
C ASP A 58 16.47 -12.98 3.22
N ASP A 59 15.98 -11.79 2.87
CA ASP A 59 14.68 -11.29 3.34
C ASP A 59 13.51 -12.11 2.78
N ASN A 60 12.54 -12.38 3.66
CA ASN A 60 11.21 -12.82 3.29
C ASN A 60 10.25 -11.63 3.41
N VAL A 61 9.58 -11.29 2.32
CA VAL A 61 8.79 -10.06 2.21
C VAL A 61 7.30 -10.37 2.07
N LEU A 62 6.47 -9.70 2.88
CA LEU A 62 5.02 -9.61 2.67
C LEU A 62 4.71 -8.32 1.91
N ASP A 63 4.00 -8.42 0.78
CA ASP A 63 3.45 -7.28 0.05
C ASP A 63 1.93 -7.27 0.21
N LEU A 64 1.45 -6.43 1.12
CA LEU A 64 0.03 -6.30 1.49
C LEU A 64 -0.68 -5.34 0.55
N CYS A 65 -1.83 -5.77 0.00
CA CYS A 65 -2.55 -5.05 -1.05
C CYS A 65 -1.70 -4.89 -2.32
N CYS A 66 -1.05 -5.98 -2.73
CA CYS A 66 -0.06 -6.01 -3.81
C CYS A 66 -0.62 -5.67 -5.20
N GLY A 67 -1.95 -5.59 -5.34
CA GLY A 67 -2.62 -5.37 -6.63
C GLY A 67 -2.23 -6.43 -7.65
N ASN A 68 -1.81 -6.00 -8.83
CA ASN A 68 -1.36 -6.89 -9.91
C ASN A 68 0.14 -7.25 -9.84
N GLY A 69 0.76 -7.15 -8.67
CA GLY A 69 2.10 -7.67 -8.37
C GLY A 69 3.27 -6.82 -8.87
N LEU A 70 3.05 -5.56 -9.28
CA LEU A 70 4.11 -4.69 -9.81
C LEU A 70 5.28 -4.52 -8.84
N LEU A 71 4.99 -4.24 -7.56
CA LEU A 71 6.02 -4.09 -6.52
C LEU A 71 6.59 -5.44 -6.11
N SER A 72 5.73 -6.45 -5.86
CA SER A 72 6.15 -7.82 -5.51
C SER A 72 7.17 -8.38 -6.49
N HIS A 73 6.91 -8.23 -7.80
CA HIS A 73 7.81 -8.72 -8.86
C HIS A 73 9.17 -8.00 -8.82
N ARG A 74 9.14 -6.67 -8.64
CA ARG A 74 10.37 -5.88 -8.58
C ARG A 74 11.21 -6.21 -7.35
N ILE A 75 10.57 -6.34 -6.19
CA ILE A 75 11.21 -6.72 -4.93
C ILE A 75 11.75 -8.15 -5.02
N GLY A 76 10.98 -9.08 -5.60
CA GLY A 76 11.36 -10.49 -5.74
C GLY A 76 12.68 -10.74 -6.48
N SER A 77 13.13 -9.79 -7.32
CA SER A 77 14.43 -9.89 -7.98
C SER A 77 15.65 -9.71 -7.05
N THR A 78 15.44 -9.24 -5.81
CA THR A 78 16.52 -8.87 -4.88
C THR A 78 16.47 -9.59 -3.54
N VAL A 79 15.38 -10.30 -3.22
CA VAL A 79 15.14 -10.93 -1.92
C VAL A 79 14.96 -12.44 -2.04
N ASN A 80 14.96 -13.16 -0.89
CA ASN A 80 14.76 -14.61 -0.84
C ASN A 80 13.36 -15.01 -1.32
N SER A 81 12.31 -14.38 -0.79
CA SER A 81 10.94 -14.70 -1.17
C SER A 81 9.99 -13.51 -1.00
N VAL A 82 8.92 -13.49 -1.80
CA VAL A 82 7.82 -12.52 -1.65
C VAL A 82 6.47 -13.25 -1.63
N LEU A 83 5.61 -12.86 -0.71
CA LEU A 83 4.20 -13.22 -0.71
C LEU A 83 3.36 -11.97 -0.94
N GLY A 84 2.82 -11.82 -2.15
CA GLY A 84 1.88 -10.76 -2.50
C GLY A 84 0.45 -11.17 -2.16
N ILE A 85 -0.25 -10.31 -1.44
CA ILE A 85 -1.62 -10.56 -0.97
C ILE A 85 -2.51 -9.40 -1.42
N ASP A 86 -3.59 -9.71 -2.10
CA ASP A 86 -4.65 -8.75 -2.46
C ASP A 86 -6.00 -9.47 -2.44
N PHE A 87 -7.07 -8.79 -2.09
CA PHE A 87 -8.40 -9.41 -2.07
C PHE A 87 -9.01 -9.56 -3.47
N SER A 88 -8.51 -8.83 -4.47
CA SER A 88 -9.03 -8.85 -5.85
C SER A 88 -8.47 -10.04 -6.63
N GLU A 89 -9.30 -11.06 -6.85
CA GLU A 89 -8.93 -12.23 -7.66
C GLU A 89 -8.40 -11.83 -9.04
N ALA A 90 -9.05 -10.85 -9.69
CA ALA A 90 -8.64 -10.40 -11.01
C ALA A 90 -7.24 -9.75 -11.02
N TYR A 91 -6.87 -9.03 -9.95
CA TYR A 91 -5.51 -8.51 -9.82
C TYR A 91 -4.51 -9.64 -9.58
N ILE A 92 -4.85 -10.61 -8.74
CA ILE A 92 -3.99 -11.76 -8.44
C ILE A 92 -3.81 -12.66 -9.68
N GLU A 93 -4.83 -12.85 -10.50
CA GLU A 93 -4.70 -13.55 -11.79
C GLU A 93 -3.72 -12.84 -12.71
N ASN A 94 -3.82 -11.51 -12.83
CA ASN A 94 -2.88 -10.72 -13.61
C ASN A 94 -1.46 -10.76 -13.02
N ALA A 95 -1.31 -10.71 -11.69
CA ALA A 95 -0.02 -10.87 -11.03
C ALA A 95 0.63 -12.21 -11.38
N LYS A 96 -0.12 -13.31 -11.26
CA LYS A 96 0.35 -14.65 -11.62
C LYS A 96 0.72 -14.77 -13.10
N HIS A 97 -0.03 -14.11 -13.96
CA HIS A 97 0.19 -14.20 -15.42
C HIS A 97 1.37 -13.33 -15.89
N TYR A 98 1.46 -12.08 -15.42
CA TYR A 98 2.42 -11.11 -15.95
C TYR A 98 3.65 -10.89 -15.06
N ARG A 99 3.61 -11.33 -13.79
CA ARG A 99 4.61 -11.04 -12.75
C ARG A 99 5.12 -12.27 -12.02
N SER A 100 5.10 -13.42 -12.70
CA SER A 100 5.59 -14.67 -12.13
C SER A 100 7.13 -14.66 -11.97
N LEU A 101 7.60 -15.06 -10.79
CA LEU A 101 8.97 -15.42 -10.47
C LEU A 101 8.91 -16.67 -9.57
N GLU A 102 9.96 -17.50 -9.57
CA GLU A 102 10.00 -18.74 -8.78
C GLU A 102 9.84 -18.49 -7.27
N ASN A 103 10.38 -17.38 -6.79
CA ASN A 103 10.37 -16.97 -5.39
C ASN A 103 9.24 -15.98 -5.04
N VAL A 104 8.29 -15.71 -5.95
CA VAL A 104 7.15 -14.82 -5.71
C VAL A 104 5.84 -15.59 -5.78
N LYS A 105 5.07 -15.54 -4.72
CA LYS A 105 3.74 -16.16 -4.64
C LYS A 105 2.68 -15.08 -4.51
N TYR A 106 1.50 -15.31 -5.12
CA TYR A 106 0.36 -14.41 -5.05
C TYR A 106 -0.87 -15.15 -4.54
N VAL A 107 -1.55 -14.54 -3.55
CA VAL A 107 -2.74 -15.13 -2.92
C VAL A 107 -3.87 -14.09 -2.89
N SER A 108 -5.07 -14.53 -3.30
CA SER A 108 -6.28 -13.72 -3.15
C SER A 108 -6.82 -13.89 -1.74
N GLN A 109 -6.66 -12.85 -0.90
CA GLN A 109 -7.09 -12.85 0.50
C GLN A 109 -7.27 -11.42 1.01
N ASN A 110 -8.24 -11.22 1.91
CA ASN A 110 -8.34 -9.98 2.66
C ASN A 110 -7.20 -9.90 3.70
N VAL A 111 -6.42 -8.83 3.68
CA VAL A 111 -5.25 -8.65 4.57
C VAL A 111 -5.59 -8.62 6.07
N LEU A 112 -6.85 -8.36 6.44
CA LEU A 112 -7.32 -8.48 7.83
C LEU A 112 -7.70 -9.92 8.22
N GLN A 113 -7.58 -10.89 7.32
CA GLN A 113 -7.96 -12.29 7.53
C GLN A 113 -6.83 -13.28 7.19
N ILE A 114 -5.58 -12.81 7.14
CA ILE A 114 -4.42 -13.62 6.71
C ILE A 114 -3.78 -14.46 7.81
N GLY A 115 -4.33 -14.47 9.03
CA GLY A 115 -3.70 -15.15 10.18
C GLY A 115 -3.47 -16.65 9.97
N GLU A 116 -4.37 -17.36 9.28
CA GLU A 116 -4.17 -18.78 8.94
C GLU A 116 -3.08 -18.94 7.88
N LEU A 117 -3.14 -18.13 6.82
CA LEU A 117 -2.15 -18.13 5.76
C LEU A 117 -0.73 -17.91 6.30
N LEU A 118 -0.55 -16.99 7.25
CA LEU A 118 0.74 -16.70 7.85
C LEU A 118 1.23 -17.81 8.81
N ARG A 119 0.31 -18.49 9.51
CA ARG A 119 0.66 -19.65 10.35
C ARG A 119 1.13 -20.85 9.54
N ASP A 120 0.54 -21.07 8.37
CA ASP A 120 0.88 -22.17 7.48
C ASP A 120 2.17 -21.92 6.69
N ALA A 121 2.65 -20.67 6.69
CA ALA A 121 3.94 -20.33 6.10
C ALA A 121 5.08 -20.86 6.97
N ASN A 122 5.95 -21.71 6.39
CA ASN A 122 7.12 -22.28 7.10
C ASN A 122 8.28 -21.28 7.21
N CYS A 123 8.00 -19.98 7.31
CA CYS A 123 9.00 -18.92 7.43
C CYS A 123 8.49 -17.79 8.31
N ARG A 124 9.40 -16.96 8.78
CA ARG A 124 9.09 -15.65 9.38
C ARG A 124 9.37 -14.55 8.36
N TRP A 125 8.65 -13.46 8.46
CA TRP A 125 8.75 -12.35 7.55
C TRP A 125 9.61 -11.25 8.14
N SER A 126 10.63 -10.82 7.40
CA SER A 126 11.56 -9.77 7.85
C SER A 126 11.16 -8.38 7.36
N LYS A 127 10.42 -8.32 6.25
CA LYS A 127 9.96 -7.06 5.67
C LYS A 127 8.49 -7.13 5.29
N VAL A 128 7.78 -6.02 5.51
CA VAL A 128 6.38 -5.86 5.10
C VAL A 128 6.27 -4.59 4.26
N VAL A 129 5.58 -4.67 3.15
CA VAL A 129 5.27 -3.55 2.26
C VAL A 129 3.77 -3.36 2.18
N MET A 130 3.31 -2.11 2.24
CA MET A 130 1.98 -1.69 1.86
C MET A 130 2.09 -0.36 1.13
N TYR A 131 1.76 -0.29 -0.15
CA TYR A 131 1.90 0.94 -0.92
C TYR A 131 0.56 1.42 -1.51
N SER A 132 0.25 2.72 -1.27
CA SER A 132 -0.98 3.39 -1.73
C SER A 132 -2.29 2.74 -1.28
N ALA A 133 -2.28 1.93 -0.22
CA ALA A 133 -3.44 1.18 0.25
C ALA A 133 -4.01 1.69 1.59
N LEU A 134 -3.19 2.27 2.48
CA LEU A 134 -3.64 2.65 3.83
C LEU A 134 -4.83 3.63 3.84
N ALA A 135 -5.01 4.40 2.78
CA ALA A 135 -6.15 5.30 2.60
C ALA A 135 -7.53 4.59 2.68
N TYR A 136 -7.57 3.28 2.47
CA TYR A 136 -8.80 2.48 2.44
C TYR A 136 -9.09 1.76 3.76
N PHE A 137 -8.22 1.94 4.76
CA PHE A 137 -8.30 1.35 6.08
C PHE A 137 -8.67 2.39 7.14
N THR A 138 -9.28 1.93 8.22
CA THR A 138 -9.52 2.73 9.42
C THR A 138 -8.34 2.61 10.41
N PRO A 139 -8.26 3.48 11.44
CA PRO A 139 -7.29 3.31 12.52
C PRO A 139 -7.42 1.96 13.25
N ALA A 140 -8.64 1.43 13.38
CA ALA A 140 -8.88 0.12 13.97
C ALA A 140 -8.33 -1.01 13.07
N ASP A 141 -8.49 -0.89 11.76
CA ASP A 141 -7.96 -1.88 10.80
C ASP A 141 -6.42 -1.89 10.82
N LEU A 142 -5.76 -0.72 10.92
CA LEU A 142 -4.31 -0.66 11.05
C LEU A 142 -3.85 -1.30 12.36
N GLN A 143 -4.53 -1.01 13.48
CA GLN A 143 -4.26 -1.65 14.78
C GLN A 143 -4.40 -3.17 14.70
N GLU A 144 -5.48 -3.67 14.10
CA GLU A 144 -5.75 -5.09 13.91
C GLU A 144 -4.67 -5.74 13.03
N MET A 145 -4.32 -5.11 11.92
CA MET A 145 -3.28 -5.57 11.01
C MET A 145 -1.93 -5.73 11.70
N LEU A 146 -1.48 -4.73 12.47
CA LEU A 146 -0.23 -4.81 13.20
C LEU A 146 -0.25 -5.96 14.22
N THR A 147 -1.35 -6.10 14.99
CA THR A 147 -1.52 -7.18 15.95
C THR A 147 -1.47 -8.56 15.28
N LEU A 148 -2.08 -8.68 14.10
CA LEU A 148 -2.13 -9.92 13.33
C LEU A 148 -0.76 -10.29 12.74
N LEU A 149 0.05 -9.31 12.35
CA LEU A 149 1.36 -9.53 11.74
C LEU A 149 2.42 -9.92 12.78
N MET A 150 2.45 -9.26 13.94
CA MET A 150 3.54 -9.38 14.94
C MET A 150 3.97 -10.83 15.25
N PRO A 151 3.07 -11.83 15.47
CA PRO A 151 3.49 -13.20 15.79
C PRO A 151 4.27 -13.90 14.65
N HIS A 152 4.18 -13.38 13.44
CA HIS A 152 4.72 -14.00 12.22
C HIS A 152 5.98 -13.29 11.69
N LEU A 153 6.38 -12.20 12.35
CA LEU A 153 7.54 -11.42 11.94
C LEU A 153 8.82 -11.93 12.59
N SER A 154 9.95 -11.75 11.91
CA SER A 154 11.29 -11.98 12.45
C SER A 154 11.64 -10.89 13.47
N PRO A 155 12.51 -11.16 14.45
CA PRO A 155 13.11 -10.10 15.25
C PRO A 155 13.74 -9.02 14.38
N GLY A 156 13.52 -7.74 14.71
CA GLY A 156 13.99 -6.60 13.93
C GLY A 156 13.29 -6.40 12.56
N ALA A 157 12.11 -7.02 12.37
CA ALA A 157 11.33 -6.81 11.15
C ALA A 157 10.90 -5.35 11.01
N SER A 158 10.63 -4.94 9.78
CA SER A 158 10.15 -3.59 9.49
C SER A 158 9.04 -3.59 8.45
N MET A 159 8.12 -2.61 8.56
CA MET A 159 7.02 -2.40 7.62
C MET A 159 7.09 -1.00 7.04
N PHE A 160 7.11 -0.92 5.71
CA PHE A 160 6.99 0.34 4.98
C PHE A 160 5.57 0.51 4.47
N ILE A 161 4.95 1.62 4.85
CA ILE A 161 3.65 2.03 4.35
C ILE A 161 3.86 3.29 3.51
N GLY A 162 3.76 3.15 2.19
CA GLY A 162 4.00 4.25 1.27
C GLY A 162 2.71 4.86 0.71
N GLY A 163 2.83 6.10 0.27
CA GLY A 163 1.75 6.80 -0.42
C GLY A 163 0.55 7.17 0.46
N ILE A 164 0.77 7.53 1.71
CA ILE A 164 -0.27 7.84 2.70
C ILE A 164 -0.80 9.26 2.50
N PRO A 165 -2.12 9.48 2.28
CA PRO A 165 -2.69 10.83 2.18
C PRO A 165 -2.53 11.61 3.49
N ASP A 166 -1.85 12.76 3.44
CA ASP A 166 -1.51 13.61 4.56
C ASP A 166 -2.63 14.60 4.90
N SER A 167 -3.23 14.47 6.07
CA SER A 167 -4.30 15.35 6.55
C SER A 167 -3.86 16.81 6.63
N ASP A 168 -2.59 17.08 6.96
CA ASP A 168 -2.07 18.42 7.10
C ASP A 168 -1.84 19.08 5.73
N ARG A 169 -1.58 18.28 4.72
CA ARG A 169 -1.37 18.71 3.33
C ARG A 169 -2.58 18.50 2.41
N LYS A 170 -3.73 18.16 2.96
CA LYS A 170 -4.98 17.90 2.23
C LYS A 170 -5.36 19.01 1.26
N TRP A 171 -5.13 20.26 1.64
CA TRP A 171 -5.48 21.42 0.80
C TRP A 171 -4.54 21.63 -0.39
N SER A 172 -3.41 20.97 -0.44
CA SER A 172 -2.55 20.89 -1.63
C SER A 172 -3.17 19.99 -2.71
N PHE A 173 -3.89 18.94 -2.31
CA PHE A 173 -4.68 18.11 -3.23
C PHE A 173 -5.95 18.85 -3.71
N TYR A 174 -6.71 19.45 -2.78
CA TYR A 174 -7.88 20.29 -3.09
C TYR A 174 -7.44 21.74 -3.30
N ASN A 175 -6.60 21.98 -4.32
CA ASN A 175 -5.88 23.24 -4.54
C ASN A 175 -6.70 24.37 -5.15
N THR A 176 -7.95 24.12 -5.61
CA THR A 176 -8.86 25.15 -6.12
C THR A 176 -10.05 25.33 -5.20
N TRP A 177 -10.67 26.54 -5.22
CA TRP A 177 -11.85 26.83 -4.43
C TRP A 177 -13.00 25.87 -4.71
N LEU A 178 -13.27 25.56 -5.99
CA LEU A 178 -14.32 24.62 -6.38
C LEU A 178 -14.08 23.20 -5.82
N ARG A 179 -12.84 22.72 -5.86
CA ARG A 179 -12.48 21.41 -5.30
C ARG A 179 -12.63 21.39 -3.77
N ARG A 180 -12.31 22.50 -3.07
CA ARG A 180 -12.51 22.64 -1.62
C ARG A 180 -13.96 22.62 -1.23
N VAL A 181 -14.79 23.41 -1.91
CA VAL A 181 -16.25 23.43 -1.70
C VAL A 181 -16.85 22.05 -2.00
N GLY A 182 -16.46 21.43 -3.11
CA GLY A 182 -16.91 20.08 -3.46
C GLY A 182 -16.52 19.04 -2.41
N PHE A 183 -15.30 19.09 -1.87
CA PHE A 183 -14.87 18.22 -0.77
C PHE A 183 -15.73 18.43 0.49
N VAL A 184 -15.89 19.68 0.94
CA VAL A 184 -16.68 20.01 2.14
C VAL A 184 -18.13 19.54 1.95
N TRP A 185 -18.72 19.81 0.80
CA TRP A 185 -20.09 19.39 0.50
C TRP A 185 -20.22 17.87 0.52
N ASN A 186 -19.37 17.15 -0.22
CA ASN A 186 -19.44 15.70 -0.29
C ASN A 186 -19.19 15.03 1.06
N VAL A 187 -18.14 15.44 1.79
CA VAL A 187 -17.74 14.79 3.03
C VAL A 187 -18.58 15.25 4.23
N LYS A 188 -18.79 16.57 4.39
CA LYS A 188 -19.45 17.12 5.59
C LYS A 188 -20.97 17.18 5.47
N VAL A 189 -21.50 17.40 4.28
CA VAL A 189 -22.94 17.54 4.07
C VAL A 189 -23.56 16.22 3.60
N CYS A 190 -22.95 15.54 2.61
CA CYS A 190 -23.48 14.30 2.06
C CYS A 190 -22.99 13.04 2.78
N GLY A 191 -22.04 13.14 3.73
CA GLY A 191 -21.47 12.00 4.44
C GLY A 191 -20.72 11.00 3.53
N ARG A 192 -20.27 11.46 2.35
CA ARG A 192 -19.51 10.63 1.40
C ARG A 192 -18.04 10.65 1.75
N GLU A 193 -17.35 9.54 1.53
CA GLU A 193 -15.90 9.52 1.67
C GLU A 193 -15.20 10.36 0.58
N SER A 194 -13.98 10.80 0.87
CA SER A 194 -13.16 11.49 -0.09
C SER A 194 -12.77 10.53 -1.24
N GLY A 195 -12.66 11.07 -2.47
CA GLY A 195 -12.35 10.24 -3.65
C GLY A 195 -10.99 9.56 -3.64
N ILE A 196 -10.11 9.87 -2.66
CA ILE A 196 -8.82 9.21 -2.46
C ILE A 196 -8.76 8.43 -1.14
N GLY A 197 -9.90 8.23 -0.48
CA GLY A 197 -10.00 7.53 0.79
C GLY A 197 -9.72 8.43 2.00
N ARG A 198 -9.27 7.82 3.08
CA ARG A 198 -9.00 8.46 4.37
C ARG A 198 -7.71 9.29 4.33
N TRP A 199 -7.78 10.45 4.95
CA TRP A 199 -6.63 11.29 5.25
C TRP A 199 -6.08 10.94 6.63
N TRP A 200 -4.77 10.68 6.71
CA TRP A 200 -4.09 10.28 7.93
C TRP A 200 -3.27 11.42 8.52
N THR A 201 -3.10 11.44 9.83
CA THR A 201 -2.12 12.27 10.52
C THR A 201 -0.95 11.40 10.96
N ARG A 202 0.27 11.96 10.95
CA ARG A 202 1.44 11.26 11.50
C ARG A 202 1.23 10.88 12.95
N ALA A 203 0.71 11.82 13.76
CA ALA A 203 0.39 11.59 15.17
C ALA A 203 -0.60 10.42 15.37
N GLY A 204 -1.59 10.24 14.47
CA GLY A 204 -2.53 9.13 14.56
C GLY A 204 -1.88 7.77 14.30
N ILE A 205 -0.91 7.69 13.36
CA ILE A 205 -0.14 6.47 13.13
C ILE A 205 0.82 6.22 14.30
N GLU A 206 1.51 7.26 14.78
CA GLU A 206 2.43 7.18 15.93
C GLU A 206 1.73 6.69 17.20
N GLU A 207 0.50 7.16 17.45
CA GLU A 207 -0.31 6.69 18.58
C GLU A 207 -0.62 5.18 18.47
N ILE A 208 -0.96 4.70 17.27
CA ILE A 208 -1.23 3.27 17.02
C ILE A 208 0.05 2.45 17.22
N CYS A 209 1.18 2.90 16.70
CA CYS A 209 2.47 2.24 16.87
C CYS A 209 2.85 2.17 18.35
N SER A 210 2.74 3.27 19.09
CA SER A 210 3.07 3.36 20.52
C SER A 210 2.23 2.40 21.37
N ARG A 211 0.95 2.24 21.06
CA ARG A 211 0.07 1.27 21.75
C ARG A 211 0.54 -0.18 21.58
N ASN A 212 1.25 -0.47 20.52
CA ASN A 212 1.83 -1.79 20.23
C ASN A 212 3.31 -1.89 20.61
N MET A 213 3.88 -0.89 21.29
CA MET A 213 5.30 -0.80 21.63
C MET A 213 6.22 -0.79 20.39
N LEU A 214 5.72 -0.30 19.26
CA LEU A 214 6.44 -0.16 18.01
C LEU A 214 6.96 1.28 17.87
N THR A 215 8.06 1.44 17.12
CA THR A 215 8.56 2.74 16.69
C THR A 215 8.13 3.03 15.26
N CYS A 216 7.93 4.30 14.93
CA CYS A 216 7.69 4.69 13.56
C CYS A 216 8.44 5.97 13.19
N SER A 217 8.85 6.03 11.93
CA SER A 217 9.52 7.18 11.32
C SER A 217 8.75 7.60 10.07
N PHE A 218 8.74 8.90 9.76
CA PHE A 218 7.98 9.43 8.64
C PHE A 218 8.91 10.11 7.62
N TYR A 219 8.62 9.86 6.36
CA TYR A 219 9.39 10.37 5.22
C TYR A 219 8.48 11.15 4.26
N SER A 220 9.05 12.08 3.53
CA SER A 220 8.39 12.66 2.37
C SER A 220 8.57 11.74 1.18
N GLU A 221 7.54 11.58 0.36
CA GLU A 221 7.68 10.90 -0.94
C GLU A 221 8.76 11.57 -1.81
N ASN A 222 9.26 10.84 -2.79
CA ASN A 222 10.19 11.39 -3.78
C ASN A 222 9.54 12.57 -4.55
N PRO A 223 10.23 13.72 -4.69
CA PRO A 223 9.69 14.91 -5.35
C PRO A 223 9.25 14.72 -6.80
N ILE A 224 9.73 13.69 -7.50
CA ILE A 224 9.30 13.37 -8.87
C ILE A 224 7.88 12.80 -8.92
N LEU A 225 7.36 12.31 -7.78
CA LEU A 225 6.00 11.79 -7.68
C LEU A 225 4.99 12.93 -7.68
N HIS A 226 3.95 12.80 -8.49
CA HIS A 226 2.87 13.79 -8.52
C HIS A 226 2.11 13.90 -7.20
N THR A 227 2.22 12.89 -6.34
CA THR A 227 1.60 12.78 -5.03
C THR A 227 2.40 13.45 -3.90
N PHE A 228 3.67 13.77 -4.13
CA PHE A 228 4.60 14.38 -3.19
C PHE A 228 4.02 15.55 -2.37
N HIS A 229 3.16 16.36 -2.98
CA HIS A 229 2.60 17.55 -2.34
C HIS A 229 1.55 17.25 -1.26
N TYR A 230 1.01 16.01 -1.22
CA TYR A 230 -0.10 15.68 -0.31
C TYR A 230 -0.02 14.25 0.28
N ARG A 231 1.09 13.53 0.06
CA ARG A 231 1.31 12.21 0.66
C ARG A 231 2.64 12.19 1.43
N PHE A 232 2.78 11.19 2.27
CA PHE A 232 4.00 10.84 3.01
C PHE A 232 4.11 9.33 3.13
N ASP A 233 5.28 8.88 3.60
CA ASP A 233 5.56 7.47 3.87
C ASP A 233 5.86 7.27 5.35
N ALA A 234 5.62 6.06 5.85
CA ALA A 234 5.92 5.65 7.21
C ALA A 234 6.73 4.35 7.21
N LEU A 235 7.74 4.28 8.05
CA LEU A 235 8.47 3.07 8.40
C LEU A 235 8.14 2.71 9.83
N ILE A 236 7.63 1.51 10.05
CA ILE A 236 7.31 0.94 11.36
C ILE A 236 8.35 -0.15 11.64
N GLU A 237 9.00 -0.07 12.81
CA GLU A 237 9.99 -1.03 13.26
C GLU A 237 9.40 -1.87 14.40
N PHE A 238 9.49 -3.19 14.23
CA PHE A 238 9.03 -4.16 15.21
C PHE A 238 10.20 -4.47 16.13
N ASN A 239 10.19 -3.86 17.31
CA ASN A 239 11.21 -4.06 18.32
C ASN A 239 11.16 -5.50 18.87
N ASP A 240 12.29 -6.01 19.33
CA ASP A 240 12.44 -7.34 19.93
C ASP A 240 11.68 -7.49 21.26
#